data_9a6058677eddd2f51459f7fe6f59f525
#
_entry.id   9a6058677eddd2f51459f7fe6f59f525
#
_cell.length_a   1.000
_cell.length_b   1.000
_cell.length_c   1.000
_cell.angle_alpha   90.00
_cell.angle_beta   90.00
_cell.angle_gamma   90.00
#
_symmetry.space_group_name_H-M   'P 1'
#
loop_
_entity.id
_entity.type
_entity.pdbx_description
1 polymer ?
#
loop_
_entity_poly.entity_id
_entity_poly.type
_entity_poly.pdbx_seq_one_letter_code
_entity_poly.pdbx_strand_id
1 'polypeptide(L)'
;HAHDSMIDEVKGNNYYSEPIAFELEDSDIKETIRPYSMGRIIDVVQFMEHYACDPDEPDVCIRFEIEDELLPWNNDSFTFFFEKGHCVPTDREPDHVMKMTIASLTTLLLGYKTASKLYEMARIETTPQTVECLDDLLFHHIPYVSDYI
;
A
#
# COMPACT_ATOMS: atom_id res chain seq x y z
N HIS A 1 31.48 30.99 19.25
CA HIS A 1 30.95 31.09 20.63
C HIS A 1 30.10 29.87 20.83
N ALA A 2 30.66 28.88 21.54
CA ALA A 2 29.87 27.76 22.03
C ALA A 2 28.83 28.31 23.00
N HIS A 3 27.59 28.34 22.61
CA HIS A 3 26.51 28.34 23.57
C HIS A 3 26.51 26.95 24.18
N ASP A 4 26.88 26.86 25.44
CA ASP A 4 26.55 25.70 26.27
C ASP A 4 25.00 25.58 26.29
N SER A 5 24.48 24.86 25.34
CA SER A 5 23.07 24.51 25.36
C SER A 5 22.89 23.45 26.43
N MET A 6 22.11 23.74 27.45
CA MET A 6 21.71 22.76 28.47
C MET A 6 20.72 21.71 27.88
N ILE A 7 20.76 21.48 26.58
CA ILE A 7 19.89 20.54 25.87
C ILE A 7 20.72 19.31 25.59
N ASP A 8 20.49 18.25 26.34
CA ASP A 8 21.16 16.96 26.18
C ASP A 8 20.47 16.09 25.12
N GLU A 9 19.19 16.31 24.83
CA GLU A 9 18.41 15.48 23.91
C GLU A 9 17.32 16.32 23.25
N VAL A 10 17.14 16.15 21.93
CA VAL A 10 16.00 16.67 21.17
C VAL A 10 15.22 15.51 20.61
N LYS A 11 13.92 15.45 20.90
CA LYS A 11 12.99 14.44 20.37
C LYS A 11 12.04 15.10 19.39
N GLY A 12 11.90 14.49 18.23
CA GLY A 12 10.95 14.89 17.20
C GLY A 12 10.27 13.69 16.56
N ASN A 13 9.14 13.93 15.91
CA ASN A 13 8.47 12.95 15.09
C ASN A 13 8.66 13.33 13.62
N ASN A 14 8.86 12.33 12.79
CA ASN A 14 9.03 12.52 11.36
C ASN A 14 8.33 11.42 10.57
N TYR A 15 8.10 11.68 9.29
CA TYR A 15 7.57 10.70 8.37
C TYR A 15 8.62 9.64 8.02
N TYR A 16 8.19 8.39 7.89
CA TYR A 16 9.07 7.27 7.53
C TYR A 16 9.84 7.49 6.22
N SER A 17 9.26 8.24 5.29
CA SER A 17 9.83 8.51 3.96
C SER A 17 10.86 9.65 3.94
N GLU A 18 11.01 10.40 5.04
CA GLU A 18 11.97 11.51 5.09
C GLU A 18 13.24 11.11 5.85
N PRO A 19 14.40 11.03 5.18
CA PRO A 19 15.64 10.60 5.80
C PRO A 19 16.30 11.74 6.58
N ILE A 20 15.74 12.15 7.70
CA ILE A 20 16.32 13.24 8.54
C ILE A 20 17.76 12.94 8.92
N ALA A 21 18.09 11.69 9.22
CA ALA A 21 19.45 11.30 9.55
C ALA A 21 20.46 11.60 8.43
N PHE A 22 19.99 11.64 7.18
CA PHE A 22 20.85 11.99 6.04
C PHE A 22 21.10 13.50 5.90
N GLU A 23 20.17 14.33 6.37
CA GLU A 23 20.22 15.78 6.24
C GLU A 23 20.96 16.46 7.41
N LEU A 24 21.18 15.74 8.51
CA LEU A 24 21.85 16.26 9.68
C LEU A 24 23.34 15.87 9.66
N GLU A 25 24.21 16.85 9.92
CA GLU A 25 25.66 16.65 9.96
C GLU A 25 26.14 15.80 11.16
N ASP A 26 25.26 15.62 12.16
CA ASP A 26 25.59 14.88 13.39
C ASP A 26 25.18 13.41 13.27
N SER A 27 26.11 12.52 13.59
CA SER A 27 25.92 11.07 13.46
C SER A 27 25.23 10.40 14.67
N ASP A 28 25.00 11.13 15.75
CA ASP A 28 24.39 10.60 16.99
C ASP A 28 22.85 10.65 16.96
N ILE A 29 22.25 10.31 15.81
CA ILE A 29 20.79 10.26 15.64
C ILE A 29 20.30 8.85 15.84
N LYS A 30 19.35 8.70 16.76
CA LYS A 30 18.60 7.45 16.93
C LYS A 30 17.22 7.57 16.34
N GLU A 31 16.99 6.91 15.22
CA GLU A 31 15.64 6.77 14.65
C GLU A 31 14.93 5.51 15.21
N THR A 32 13.68 5.68 15.55
CA THR A 32 12.83 4.56 15.99
C THR A 32 11.54 4.59 15.17
N ILE A 33 11.33 3.56 14.36
CA ILE A 33 10.12 3.39 13.55
C ILE A 33 9.09 2.64 14.39
N ARG A 34 7.90 3.21 14.53
CA ARG A 34 6.77 2.58 15.24
C ARG A 34 5.56 2.52 14.32
N PRO A 35 4.94 1.34 14.12
CA PRO A 35 3.63 1.26 13.50
C PRO A 35 2.63 2.07 14.34
N TYR A 36 1.93 3.01 13.72
CA TYR A 36 1.02 3.90 14.42
C TYR A 36 -0.45 3.58 14.18
N SER A 37 -0.81 3.36 12.94
CA SER A 37 -2.19 3.05 12.57
C SER A 37 -2.29 1.72 11.83
N MET A 38 -3.44 1.07 11.99
CA MET A 38 -3.82 -0.09 11.21
C MET A 38 -5.02 0.27 10.33
N GLY A 39 -4.95 -0.09 9.05
CA GLY A 39 -6.06 0.02 8.12
C GLY A 39 -6.57 -1.37 7.72
N ARG A 40 -7.86 -1.46 7.40
CA ARG A 40 -8.48 -2.65 6.83
C ARG A 40 -9.56 -2.25 5.84
N ILE A 41 -9.58 -2.89 4.69
CA ILE A 41 -10.70 -2.79 3.74
C ILE A 41 -11.85 -3.61 4.32
N ILE A 42 -12.99 -2.95 4.54
CA ILE A 42 -14.20 -3.57 5.12
C ILE A 42 -15.07 -4.15 4.01
N ASP A 43 -15.13 -3.49 2.86
CA ASP A 43 -15.89 -3.91 1.68
C ASP A 43 -15.03 -3.71 0.44
N VAL A 44 -14.67 -4.82 -0.20
CA VAL A 44 -13.74 -4.81 -1.35
C VAL A 44 -14.38 -4.08 -2.54
N VAL A 45 -15.64 -4.34 -2.85
CA VAL A 45 -16.31 -3.75 -4.01
C VAL A 45 -16.46 -2.24 -3.84
N GLN A 46 -16.99 -1.81 -2.70
CA GLN A 46 -17.16 -0.38 -2.41
C GLN A 46 -15.81 0.37 -2.38
N PHE A 47 -14.78 -0.26 -1.83
CA PHE A 47 -13.45 0.35 -1.81
C PHE A 47 -12.92 0.55 -3.24
N MET A 48 -13.02 -0.49 -4.08
CA MET A 48 -12.51 -0.45 -5.46
C MET A 48 -13.28 0.53 -6.34
N GLU A 49 -14.57 0.70 -6.18
CA GLU A 49 -15.38 1.69 -6.93
C GLU A 49 -14.90 3.15 -6.73
N HIS A 50 -14.20 3.41 -5.62
CA HIS A 50 -13.64 4.75 -5.29
C HIS A 50 -12.12 4.81 -5.42
N TYR A 51 -11.49 3.70 -5.81
CA TYR A 51 -10.05 3.61 -5.93
C TYR A 51 -9.57 4.30 -7.22
N ALA A 52 -8.53 5.12 -7.09
CA ALA A 52 -7.85 5.73 -8.22
C ALA A 52 -6.57 4.95 -8.54
N CYS A 53 -6.34 4.69 -9.82
CA CYS A 53 -5.13 4.07 -10.35
C CYS A 53 -4.49 4.96 -11.41
N ASP A 54 -3.36 4.55 -11.98
CA ASP A 54 -2.68 5.34 -13.00
C ASP A 54 -3.53 5.42 -14.27
N PRO A 55 -3.92 6.63 -14.72
CA PRO A 55 -4.73 6.81 -15.92
C PRO A 55 -3.97 6.61 -17.23
N ASP A 56 -2.63 6.61 -17.20
CA ASP A 56 -1.77 6.47 -18.37
C ASP A 56 -1.47 5.00 -18.69
N GLU A 57 -1.77 4.08 -17.76
CA GLU A 57 -1.60 2.65 -17.96
C GLU A 57 -2.70 2.06 -18.86
N PRO A 58 -2.39 1.00 -19.64
CA PRO A 58 -3.35 0.32 -20.49
C PRO A 58 -4.53 -0.27 -19.71
N ASP A 59 -5.70 -0.28 -20.36
CA ASP A 59 -6.88 -0.93 -19.81
C ASP A 59 -6.61 -2.42 -19.54
N VAL A 60 -6.99 -2.90 -18.36
CA VAL A 60 -6.71 -4.28 -17.93
C VAL A 60 -7.82 -4.84 -17.06
N CYS A 61 -8.08 -6.13 -17.17
CA CYS A 61 -9.04 -6.86 -16.36
C CYS A 61 -8.33 -7.75 -15.35
N ILE A 62 -8.54 -7.51 -14.05
CA ILE A 62 -7.84 -8.24 -12.98
C ILE A 62 -8.86 -8.89 -12.05
N ARG A 63 -8.65 -10.19 -11.77
CA ARG A 63 -9.38 -10.94 -10.75
C ARG A 63 -8.57 -11.06 -9.48
N PHE A 64 -9.18 -10.65 -8.37
CA PHE A 64 -8.66 -10.82 -7.02
C PHE A 64 -9.43 -11.95 -6.32
N GLU A 65 -8.75 -13.02 -5.96
CA GLU A 65 -9.27 -14.09 -5.11
C GLU A 65 -8.88 -13.76 -3.67
N ILE A 66 -9.85 -13.34 -2.87
CA ILE A 66 -9.59 -12.79 -1.53
C ILE A 66 -10.00 -13.79 -0.47
N GLU A 67 -9.09 -14.04 0.48
CA GLU A 67 -9.37 -14.78 1.70
C GLU A 67 -9.60 -13.80 2.86
N ASP A 68 -10.79 -13.85 3.47
CA ASP A 68 -11.16 -13.06 4.64
C ASP A 68 -11.88 -13.92 5.66
N GLU A 69 -11.21 -14.22 6.77
CA GLU A 69 -11.76 -15.06 7.85
C GLU A 69 -12.83 -14.33 8.70
N LEU A 70 -12.83 -12.99 8.70
CA LEU A 70 -13.68 -12.18 9.57
C LEU A 70 -14.95 -11.69 8.88
N LEU A 71 -14.85 -11.32 7.60
CA LEU A 71 -15.93 -10.70 6.85
C LEU A 71 -16.30 -11.60 5.65
N PRO A 72 -17.33 -12.45 5.78
CA PRO A 72 -17.66 -13.45 4.75
C PRO A 72 -17.96 -12.88 3.37
N TRP A 73 -18.43 -11.64 3.29
CA TRP A 73 -18.71 -10.97 2.00
C TRP A 73 -17.45 -10.54 1.24
N ASN A 74 -16.28 -10.50 1.89
CA ASN A 74 -15.00 -10.27 1.24
C ASN A 74 -14.29 -11.57 0.86
N ASN A 75 -14.74 -12.72 1.37
CA ASN A 75 -14.11 -14.02 1.12
C ASN A 75 -14.66 -14.63 -0.17
N ASP A 76 -14.30 -14.00 -1.30
CA ASP A 76 -14.78 -14.36 -2.63
C ASP A 76 -13.78 -13.90 -3.72
N SER A 77 -14.15 -14.13 -4.99
CA SER A 77 -13.42 -13.69 -6.17
C SER A 77 -14.08 -12.47 -6.78
N PHE A 78 -13.34 -11.39 -6.91
CA PHE A 78 -13.81 -10.12 -7.47
C PHE A 78 -13.03 -9.80 -8.74
N THR A 79 -13.72 -9.50 -9.83
CA THR A 79 -13.10 -9.09 -11.09
C THR A 79 -13.40 -7.64 -11.35
N PHE A 80 -12.33 -6.85 -11.59
CA PHE A 80 -12.43 -5.44 -11.88
C PHE A 80 -11.80 -5.12 -13.22
N PHE A 81 -12.43 -4.22 -13.96
CA PHE A 81 -11.87 -3.64 -15.16
C PHE A 81 -11.31 -2.25 -14.84
N PHE A 82 -10.03 -2.08 -15.08
CA PHE A 82 -9.30 -0.83 -14.88
C PHE A 82 -9.24 -0.09 -16.20
N GLU A 83 -9.73 1.14 -16.20
CA GLU A 83 -9.79 2.02 -17.36
C GLU A 83 -9.64 3.49 -16.93
N LYS A 84 -8.69 4.21 -17.53
CA LYS A 84 -8.53 5.68 -17.38
C LYS A 84 -8.47 6.15 -15.92
N GLY A 85 -7.74 5.45 -15.08
CA GLY A 85 -7.54 5.82 -13.69
C GLY A 85 -8.63 5.39 -12.72
N HIS A 86 -9.62 4.60 -13.17
CA HIS A 86 -10.71 4.08 -12.37
C HIS A 86 -10.84 2.58 -12.53
N CYS A 87 -11.54 1.93 -11.61
CA CYS A 87 -11.90 0.54 -11.78
C CYS A 87 -13.38 0.31 -11.51
N VAL A 88 -13.95 -0.65 -12.21
CA VAL A 88 -15.35 -1.03 -12.08
C VAL A 88 -15.50 -2.55 -12.01
N PRO A 89 -16.43 -3.08 -11.21
CA PRO A 89 -16.75 -4.50 -11.21
C PRO A 89 -17.18 -4.97 -12.61
N THR A 90 -16.75 -6.16 -13.00
CA THR A 90 -17.05 -6.69 -14.33
C THR A 90 -17.15 -8.21 -14.34
N ASP A 91 -17.88 -8.76 -15.31
CA ASP A 91 -17.95 -10.21 -15.61
C ASP A 91 -17.03 -10.63 -16.76
N ARG A 92 -16.13 -9.74 -17.19
CA ARG A 92 -15.16 -10.04 -18.27
C ARG A 92 -14.20 -11.12 -17.83
N GLU A 93 -13.68 -11.87 -18.82
CA GLU A 93 -12.56 -12.77 -18.57
C GLU A 93 -11.33 -11.98 -18.13
N PRO A 94 -10.68 -12.33 -17.02
CA PRO A 94 -9.55 -11.58 -16.52
C PRO A 94 -8.28 -11.82 -17.34
N ASP A 95 -7.51 -10.77 -17.59
CA ASP A 95 -6.16 -10.84 -18.15
C ASP A 95 -5.17 -11.36 -17.12
N HIS A 96 -5.42 -11.02 -15.86
CA HIS A 96 -4.59 -11.39 -14.71
C HIS A 96 -5.42 -11.92 -13.55
N VAL A 97 -4.86 -12.89 -12.84
CA VAL A 97 -5.48 -13.46 -11.63
C VAL A 97 -4.47 -13.44 -10.50
N MET A 98 -4.91 -13.06 -9.31
CA MET A 98 -4.09 -13.09 -8.12
C MET A 98 -4.88 -13.53 -6.90
N LYS A 99 -4.20 -14.27 -6.02
CA LYS A 99 -4.78 -14.75 -4.77
C LYS A 99 -4.03 -14.14 -3.59
N MET A 100 -4.78 -13.66 -2.60
CA MET A 100 -4.22 -13.06 -1.39
C MET A 100 -5.23 -12.98 -0.25
N THR A 101 -4.72 -12.69 0.95
CA THR A 101 -5.57 -12.32 2.08
C THR A 101 -6.03 -10.87 1.98
N ILE A 102 -7.14 -10.54 2.65
CA ILE A 102 -7.62 -9.15 2.77
C ILE A 102 -6.56 -8.21 3.37
N ALA A 103 -5.70 -8.70 4.25
CA ALA A 103 -4.59 -7.93 4.83
C ALA A 103 -3.54 -7.56 3.77
N SER A 104 -3.21 -8.49 2.87
CA SER A 104 -2.30 -8.24 1.75
C SER A 104 -2.92 -7.27 0.74
N LEU A 105 -4.20 -7.42 0.41
CA LEU A 105 -4.93 -6.49 -0.45
C LEU A 105 -4.94 -5.07 0.15
N THR A 106 -5.24 -4.94 1.45
CA THR A 106 -5.21 -3.65 2.15
C THR A 106 -3.81 -3.02 2.09
N THR A 107 -2.77 -3.82 2.30
CA THR A 107 -1.37 -3.37 2.25
C THR A 107 -0.99 -2.85 0.86
N LEU A 108 -1.43 -3.55 -0.19
CA LEU A 108 -1.19 -3.20 -1.58
C LEU A 108 -1.93 -1.91 -1.97
N LEU A 109 -3.26 -1.89 -1.80
CA LEU A 109 -4.10 -0.80 -2.28
C LEU A 109 -3.94 0.51 -1.48
N LEU A 110 -3.51 0.43 -0.22
CA LEU A 110 -3.11 1.62 0.54
C LEU A 110 -1.67 2.08 0.24
N GLY A 111 -0.97 1.45 -0.69
CA GLY A 111 0.36 1.85 -1.14
C GLY A 111 1.48 1.61 -0.12
N TYR A 112 1.24 0.82 0.93
CA TYR A 112 2.26 0.55 1.95
C TYR A 112 3.38 -0.36 1.45
N LYS A 113 3.06 -1.33 0.59
CA LYS A 113 4.02 -2.21 -0.10
C LYS A 113 3.59 -2.40 -1.55
N THR A 114 4.57 -2.49 -2.43
CA THR A 114 4.39 -2.81 -3.85
C THR A 114 3.97 -4.26 -4.04
N ALA A 115 3.40 -4.59 -5.21
CA ALA A 115 3.07 -5.96 -5.57
C ALA A 115 4.34 -6.83 -5.61
N SER A 116 5.44 -6.31 -6.17
CA SER A 116 6.76 -6.97 -6.15
C SER A 116 7.18 -7.34 -4.73
N LYS A 117 7.04 -6.42 -3.78
CA LYS A 117 7.44 -6.69 -2.39
C LYS A 117 6.57 -7.74 -1.71
N LEU A 118 5.26 -7.72 -1.96
CA LEU A 118 4.35 -8.73 -1.43
C LEU A 118 4.60 -10.10 -2.07
N TYR A 119 4.94 -10.13 -3.36
CA TYR A 119 5.31 -11.36 -4.07
C TYR A 119 6.60 -11.98 -3.52
N GLU A 120 7.67 -11.19 -3.33
CA GLU A 120 8.91 -11.63 -2.67
C GLU A 120 8.67 -12.21 -1.26
N MET A 121 7.72 -11.64 -0.54
CA MET A 121 7.33 -12.08 0.81
C MET A 121 6.37 -13.28 0.81
N ALA A 122 6.03 -13.83 -0.36
CA ALA A 122 5.02 -14.89 -0.53
C ALA A 122 3.65 -14.53 0.09
N ARG A 123 3.26 -13.26 0.00
CA ARG A 123 1.98 -12.74 0.50
C ARG A 123 0.89 -12.68 -0.57
N ILE A 124 1.28 -12.82 -1.83
CA ILE A 124 0.38 -12.93 -2.99
C ILE A 124 0.82 -14.10 -3.86
N GLU A 125 -0.14 -14.80 -4.42
CA GLU A 125 0.05 -15.88 -5.39
C GLU A 125 -0.40 -15.39 -6.76
N THR A 126 0.53 -15.25 -7.70
CA THR A 126 0.26 -14.78 -9.06
C THR A 126 1.47 -15.01 -9.98
N THR A 127 1.44 -14.50 -11.21
CA THR A 127 2.55 -14.56 -12.17
C THR A 127 3.43 -13.30 -12.08
N PRO A 128 4.73 -13.37 -12.47
CA PRO A 128 5.59 -12.18 -12.53
C PRO A 128 5.02 -11.05 -13.40
N GLN A 129 4.36 -11.39 -14.52
CA GLN A 129 3.73 -10.42 -15.41
C GLN A 129 2.59 -9.65 -14.73
N THR A 130 1.82 -10.33 -13.88
CA THR A 130 0.76 -9.71 -13.08
C THR A 130 1.36 -8.76 -12.04
N VAL A 131 2.52 -9.12 -11.47
CA VAL A 131 3.22 -8.27 -10.50
C VAL A 131 3.67 -6.96 -11.16
N GLU A 132 4.32 -7.04 -12.33
CA GLU A 132 4.74 -5.86 -13.10
C GLU A 132 3.53 -4.95 -13.42
N CYS A 133 2.46 -5.54 -13.98
CA CYS A 133 1.24 -4.81 -14.29
C CYS A 133 0.67 -4.06 -13.08
N LEU A 134 0.67 -4.67 -11.89
CA LEU A 134 0.16 -4.02 -10.69
C LEU A 134 1.08 -2.93 -10.15
N ASP A 135 2.40 -3.11 -10.25
CA ASP A 135 3.35 -2.11 -9.81
C ASP A 135 3.29 -0.85 -10.70
N ASP A 136 2.95 -1.00 -11.98
CA ASP A 136 2.74 0.12 -12.90
C ASP A 136 1.35 0.77 -12.69
N LEU A 137 0.31 -0.06 -12.52
CA LEU A 137 -1.08 0.38 -12.41
C LEU A 137 -1.41 1.11 -11.10
N LEU A 138 -0.80 0.68 -9.97
CA LEU A 138 -1.19 1.12 -8.63
C LEU A 138 -0.24 2.20 -8.09
N PHE A 139 -0.80 3.23 -7.46
CA PHE A 139 0.02 4.26 -6.82
C PHE A 139 0.68 3.76 -5.52
N HIS A 140 1.97 4.04 -5.40
CA HIS A 140 2.79 3.68 -4.24
C HIS A 140 3.12 4.90 -3.40
N HIS A 141 2.25 5.24 -2.47
CA HIS A 141 2.49 6.28 -1.48
C HIS A 141 2.33 5.69 -0.09
N ILE A 142 3.41 5.70 0.69
CA ILE A 142 3.36 5.20 2.07
C ILE A 142 2.36 6.04 2.86
N PRO A 143 1.28 5.44 3.38
CA PRO A 143 0.28 6.16 4.14
C PRO A 143 0.86 6.66 5.46
N TYR A 144 0.53 7.89 5.83
CA TYR A 144 0.93 8.48 7.10
C TYR A 144 -0.24 9.23 7.75
N VAL A 145 -0.15 9.41 9.06
CA VAL A 145 -1.07 10.24 9.83
C VAL A 145 -0.27 11.33 10.52
N SER A 146 -0.57 12.59 10.21
CA SER A 146 0.11 13.76 10.78
C SER A 146 -0.55 14.31 12.04
N ASP A 147 -1.81 13.94 12.27
CA ASP A 147 -2.59 14.43 13.41
C ASP A 147 -2.41 13.48 14.60
N TYR A 148 -1.86 14.05 15.67
CA TYR A 148 -1.88 13.43 16.99
C TYR A 148 -3.08 13.98 17.76
N ILE A 149 -4.00 13.10 18.09
CA ILE A 149 -5.11 13.39 19.00
C ILE A 149 -4.67 13.08 20.43
#